data_8854d2228f3810aa0c5567b315529bff
#
_entry.id   8854d2228f3810aa0c5567b315529bff
#
_cell.length_a   1.000
_cell.length_b   1.000
_cell.length_c   1.000
_cell.angle_alpha   90.00
_cell.angle_beta   90.00
_cell.angle_gamma   90.00
#
_symmetry.space_group_name_H-M   'P 1'
#
loop_
_entity.id
_entity.type
_entity.pdbx_description
1 polymer ?
#
loop_
_entity_poly.entity_id
_entity_poly.type
_entity_poly.pdbx_seq_one_letter_code
_entity_poly.pdbx_strand_id
1 'polypeptide(L)'
;MDNLPIIKKLNEIIGTDDLEGNCLYKHFSNFELRKGDDIARLRRNLVKLGEINNSVLEVGFNGGHSSALMGSNNPKMEFLLFDIGRWDYTQRCIDYFKTIFKVEYIKGNSNKTLPIYNATKTYDLIHIDGGHGVVTCENDIRNCKKFAGEDTLLLVDDANFKRLRDLLDKMVAEEFLEEIEMECLGLETTKFHRLFQYC
;
A
#
# COMPACT_ATOMS: atom_id res chain seq x y z
N MET A 1 -8.41 -13.12 8.25
CA MET A 1 -8.13 -11.71 7.95
C MET A 1 -9.37 -10.95 7.48
N ASP A 2 -10.17 -11.52 6.58
CA ASP A 2 -11.47 -10.97 6.14
C ASP A 2 -12.50 -10.80 7.29
N ASN A 3 -12.32 -11.51 8.39
CA ASN A 3 -13.13 -11.44 9.60
C ASN A 3 -12.72 -10.35 10.61
N LEU A 4 -11.66 -9.58 10.33
CA LEU A 4 -11.27 -8.47 11.19
C LEU A 4 -12.40 -7.44 11.28
N PRO A 5 -12.72 -6.90 12.46
CA PRO A 5 -13.80 -5.92 12.63
C PRO A 5 -13.66 -4.71 11.71
N ILE A 6 -12.43 -4.21 11.53
CA ILE A 6 -12.13 -3.09 10.64
C ILE A 6 -12.46 -3.43 9.17
N ILE A 7 -12.11 -4.64 8.70
CA ILE A 7 -12.41 -5.08 7.33
C ILE A 7 -13.92 -5.18 7.11
N LYS A 8 -14.64 -5.78 8.07
CA LYS A 8 -16.12 -5.88 8.00
C LYS A 8 -16.75 -4.50 7.90
N LYS A 9 -16.25 -3.53 8.69
CA LYS A 9 -16.80 -2.17 8.67
C LYS A 9 -16.49 -1.44 7.37
N LEU A 10 -15.29 -1.61 6.80
CA LEU A 10 -14.97 -1.08 5.47
C LEU A 10 -15.90 -1.65 4.40
N ASN A 11 -16.15 -2.97 4.43
CA ASN A 11 -17.09 -3.63 3.50
C ASN A 11 -18.52 -3.08 3.63
N GLU A 12 -19.01 -2.84 4.86
CA GLU A 12 -20.32 -2.22 5.08
C GLU A 12 -20.39 -0.79 4.51
N ILE A 13 -19.31 -0.01 4.64
CA ILE A 13 -19.23 1.36 4.11
C ILE A 13 -19.19 1.36 2.59
N ILE A 14 -18.45 0.45 1.98
CA ILE A 14 -18.38 0.28 0.52
C ILE A 14 -19.74 -0.15 -0.01
N GLY A 15 -20.31 -1.24 0.50
CA GLY A 15 -21.69 -1.66 0.35
C GLY A 15 -22.17 -1.95 -1.08
N THR A 16 -21.27 -2.03 -2.07
CA THR A 16 -21.63 -2.11 -3.49
C THR A 16 -20.84 -3.16 -4.26
N ASP A 17 -21.32 -3.47 -5.46
CA ASP A 17 -20.63 -4.35 -6.42
C ASP A 17 -19.50 -3.64 -7.18
N ASP A 18 -19.32 -2.33 -6.97
CA ASP A 18 -18.34 -1.50 -7.68
C ASP A 18 -16.96 -1.49 -7.02
N LEU A 19 -16.70 -2.46 -6.12
CA LEU A 19 -15.40 -2.58 -5.46
C LEU A 19 -14.29 -2.82 -6.49
N GLU A 20 -13.32 -1.92 -6.52
CA GLU A 20 -12.05 -2.19 -7.21
C GLU A 20 -11.30 -3.32 -6.51
N GLY A 21 -10.69 -4.24 -7.29
CA GLY A 21 -9.93 -5.37 -6.75
C GLY A 21 -8.80 -4.90 -5.84
N ASN A 22 -8.53 -5.68 -4.77
CA ASN A 22 -7.53 -5.35 -3.77
C ASN A 22 -6.87 -6.62 -3.21
N CYS A 23 -6.09 -6.48 -2.15
CA CYS A 23 -5.42 -7.61 -1.48
C CYS A 23 -6.38 -8.70 -0.95
N LEU A 24 -7.66 -8.38 -0.71
CA LEU A 24 -8.66 -9.32 -0.19
C LEU A 24 -9.62 -9.80 -1.27
N TYR A 25 -10.15 -8.92 -2.10
CA TYR A 25 -11.31 -9.18 -2.93
C TYR A 25 -11.01 -9.08 -4.42
N LYS A 26 -11.78 -9.82 -5.23
CA LYS A 26 -11.75 -9.72 -6.68
C LYS A 26 -12.37 -8.42 -7.15
N HIS A 27 -11.91 -7.96 -8.30
CA HIS A 27 -12.43 -6.77 -8.96
C HIS A 27 -13.90 -6.93 -9.36
N PHE A 28 -14.72 -5.91 -9.14
CA PHE A 28 -16.16 -5.88 -9.44
C PHE A 28 -16.93 -7.11 -8.93
N SER A 29 -16.57 -7.56 -7.74
CA SER A 29 -17.24 -8.68 -7.08
C SER A 29 -17.93 -8.19 -5.80
N ASN A 30 -19.01 -8.87 -5.41
CA ASN A 30 -19.65 -8.65 -4.12
C ASN A 30 -18.79 -9.29 -3.01
N PHE A 31 -17.62 -8.70 -2.74
CA PHE A 31 -16.64 -9.15 -1.75
C PHE A 31 -16.22 -10.63 -1.92
N GLU A 32 -16.14 -11.11 -3.18
CA GLU A 32 -15.60 -12.42 -3.45
C GLU A 32 -14.09 -12.46 -3.15
N LEU A 33 -13.70 -13.31 -2.20
CA LEU A 33 -12.30 -13.42 -1.78
C LEU A 33 -11.40 -13.92 -2.90
N ARG A 34 -10.26 -13.23 -3.07
CA ARG A 34 -9.13 -13.78 -3.85
C ARG A 34 -8.57 -14.98 -3.11
N LYS A 35 -8.21 -16.03 -3.84
CA LYS A 35 -7.69 -17.30 -3.31
C LYS A 35 -6.31 -17.60 -3.91
N GLY A 36 -5.59 -18.49 -3.24
CA GLY A 36 -4.27 -18.98 -3.65
C GLY A 36 -3.18 -18.61 -2.64
N ASP A 37 -2.11 -19.40 -2.66
CA ASP A 37 -1.03 -19.30 -1.67
C ASP A 37 -0.30 -17.94 -1.74
N ASP A 38 -0.02 -17.44 -2.94
CA ASP A 38 0.62 -16.13 -3.11
C ASP A 38 -0.22 -14.99 -2.53
N ILE A 39 -1.57 -15.05 -2.68
CA ILE A 39 -2.49 -14.08 -2.09
C ILE A 39 -2.51 -14.21 -0.55
N ALA A 40 -2.45 -15.42 -0.05
CA ALA A 40 -2.39 -15.65 1.40
C ALA A 40 -1.06 -15.09 1.98
N ARG A 41 0.07 -15.30 1.29
CA ARG A 41 1.38 -14.74 1.66
C ARG A 41 1.37 -13.21 1.63
N LEU A 42 0.88 -12.61 0.54
CA LEU A 42 0.70 -11.16 0.42
C LEU A 42 -0.01 -10.57 1.65
N ARG A 43 -1.12 -11.15 2.07
CA ARG A 43 -1.88 -10.68 3.24
C ARG A 43 -1.12 -10.83 4.54
N ARG A 44 -0.41 -11.95 4.74
CA ARG A 44 0.43 -12.15 5.93
C ARG A 44 1.58 -11.16 5.98
N ASN A 45 2.18 -10.86 4.83
CA ASN A 45 3.23 -9.85 4.73
C ASN A 45 2.73 -8.46 5.12
N LEU A 46 1.54 -8.03 4.67
CA LEU A 46 0.96 -6.74 5.07
C LEU A 46 0.75 -6.67 6.59
N VAL A 47 0.21 -7.73 7.20
CA VAL A 47 0.07 -7.79 8.66
C VAL A 47 1.43 -7.73 9.36
N LYS A 48 2.41 -8.51 8.88
CA LYS A 48 3.75 -8.55 9.46
C LYS A 48 4.48 -7.22 9.33
N LEU A 49 4.39 -6.56 8.18
CA LEU A 49 4.94 -5.21 7.99
C LEU A 49 4.31 -4.21 8.97
N GLY A 50 3.02 -4.32 9.24
CA GLY A 50 2.36 -3.50 10.26
C GLY A 50 2.82 -3.77 11.69
N GLU A 51 3.29 -4.98 12.00
CA GLU A 51 3.83 -5.33 13.32
C GLU A 51 5.22 -4.74 13.58
N ILE A 52 6.03 -4.59 12.53
CA ILE A 52 7.43 -4.12 12.63
C ILE A 52 7.60 -2.63 12.34
N ASN A 53 6.55 -1.93 11.91
CA ASN A 53 6.56 -0.51 11.56
C ASN A 53 5.50 0.26 12.37
N ASN A 54 5.70 1.57 12.56
CA ASN A 54 4.78 2.44 13.30
C ASN A 54 4.16 3.53 12.42
N SER A 55 4.70 3.77 11.24
CA SER A 55 4.21 4.77 10.31
C SER A 55 4.27 4.28 8.87
N VAL A 56 3.18 4.52 8.14
CA VAL A 56 3.01 4.10 6.74
C VAL A 56 2.64 5.29 5.88
N LEU A 57 3.36 5.46 4.77
CA LEU A 57 2.89 6.24 3.63
C LEU A 57 2.37 5.26 2.58
N GLU A 58 1.10 5.37 2.20
CA GLU A 58 0.50 4.54 1.15
C GLU A 58 0.04 5.39 -0.02
N VAL A 59 0.40 4.98 -1.23
CA VAL A 59 -0.13 5.52 -2.48
C VAL A 59 -1.09 4.50 -3.07
N GLY A 60 -2.39 4.85 -3.09
CA GLY A 60 -3.45 3.95 -3.52
C GLY A 60 -4.23 3.34 -2.36
N PHE A 61 -4.93 4.16 -1.57
CA PHE A 61 -5.74 3.69 -0.44
C PHE A 61 -6.99 2.91 -0.86
N ASN A 62 -7.68 3.36 -1.93
CA ASN A 62 -8.93 2.76 -2.44
C ASN A 62 -10.00 2.60 -1.34
N GLY A 63 -10.28 1.36 -0.90
CA GLY A 63 -11.18 1.03 0.20
C GLY A 63 -10.48 0.77 1.54
N GLY A 64 -9.14 0.89 1.61
CA GLY A 64 -8.35 0.80 2.82
C GLY A 64 -8.05 -0.59 3.34
N HIS A 65 -8.19 -1.63 2.50
CA HIS A 65 -8.01 -3.01 2.94
C HIS A 65 -6.54 -3.36 3.25
N SER A 66 -5.59 -2.86 2.45
CA SER A 66 -4.14 -3.00 2.69
C SER A 66 -3.73 -2.28 3.98
N SER A 67 -4.08 -1.00 4.11
CA SER A 67 -3.88 -0.21 5.34
C SER A 67 -4.52 -0.87 6.57
N ALA A 68 -5.73 -1.45 6.43
CA ALA A 68 -6.41 -2.15 7.52
C ALA A 68 -5.67 -3.41 7.97
N LEU A 69 -5.06 -4.16 7.04
CA LEU A 69 -4.21 -5.30 7.37
C LEU A 69 -2.94 -4.83 8.10
N MET A 70 -2.26 -3.79 7.60
CA MET A 70 -1.08 -3.22 8.24
C MET A 70 -1.40 -2.67 9.63
N GLY A 71 -2.52 -1.96 9.82
CA GLY A 71 -2.93 -1.42 11.11
C GLY A 71 -3.53 -2.44 12.10
N SER A 72 -3.82 -3.68 11.66
CA SER A 72 -4.64 -4.62 12.43
C SER A 72 -4.09 -4.99 13.81
N ASN A 73 -2.77 -5.04 13.97
CA ASN A 73 -2.08 -5.37 15.21
C ASN A 73 -1.34 -4.17 15.84
N ASN A 74 -1.45 -2.98 15.23
CA ASN A 74 -0.81 -1.78 15.74
C ASN A 74 -1.80 -0.59 15.78
N PRO A 75 -2.55 -0.41 16.87
CA PRO A 75 -3.53 0.67 17.00
C PRO A 75 -2.90 2.08 17.06
N LYS A 76 -1.58 2.18 17.22
CA LYS A 76 -0.83 3.45 17.22
C LYS A 76 -0.24 3.79 15.85
N MET A 77 -0.48 2.96 14.83
CA MET A 77 -0.01 3.19 13.48
C MET A 77 -0.44 4.57 12.99
N GLU A 78 0.50 5.30 12.39
CA GLU A 78 0.23 6.57 11.72
C GLU A 78 0.22 6.36 10.20
N PHE A 79 -0.73 6.98 9.53
CA PHE A 79 -0.87 6.87 8.07
C PHE A 79 -0.82 8.23 7.39
N LEU A 80 -0.03 8.32 6.30
CA LEU A 80 -0.15 9.32 5.27
C LEU A 80 -0.63 8.64 3.99
N LEU A 81 -1.83 8.97 3.54
CA LEU A 81 -2.52 8.28 2.46
C LEU A 81 -2.68 9.21 1.26
N PHE A 82 -2.22 8.77 0.10
CA PHE A 82 -2.48 9.41 -1.18
C PHE A 82 -3.42 8.54 -2.01
N ASP A 83 -4.50 9.14 -2.51
CA ASP A 83 -5.43 8.44 -3.41
C ASP A 83 -6.12 9.44 -4.35
N ILE A 84 -6.34 9.04 -5.58
CA ILE A 84 -7.04 9.87 -6.56
C ILE A 84 -8.49 10.17 -6.16
N GLY A 85 -9.05 9.32 -5.29
CA GLY A 85 -10.43 9.46 -4.80
C GLY A 85 -11.45 9.25 -5.90
N ARG A 86 -11.22 8.28 -6.77
CA ARG A 86 -12.08 7.93 -7.90
C ARG A 86 -13.45 7.42 -7.46
N TRP A 87 -13.46 6.62 -6.38
CA TRP A 87 -14.66 5.96 -5.90
C TRP A 87 -15.29 6.75 -4.74
N ASP A 88 -16.60 6.86 -4.73
CA ASP A 88 -17.33 7.61 -3.70
C ASP A 88 -17.14 7.00 -2.30
N TYR A 89 -16.92 5.70 -2.21
CA TYR A 89 -16.67 5.02 -0.94
C TYR A 89 -15.30 5.38 -0.33
N THR A 90 -14.30 5.76 -1.15
CA THR A 90 -12.94 6.06 -0.64
C THR A 90 -12.98 7.10 0.47
N GLN A 91 -13.67 8.23 0.28
CA GLN A 91 -13.76 9.26 1.30
C GLN A 91 -14.45 8.75 2.58
N ARG A 92 -15.52 7.97 2.45
CA ARG A 92 -16.23 7.39 3.61
C ARG A 92 -15.36 6.40 4.37
N CYS A 93 -14.56 5.61 3.66
CA CYS A 93 -13.58 4.71 4.27
C CYS A 93 -12.48 5.48 5.00
N ILE A 94 -11.96 6.58 4.44
CA ILE A 94 -11.01 7.48 5.09
C ILE A 94 -11.60 8.08 6.36
N ASP A 95 -12.85 8.56 6.32
CA ASP A 95 -13.50 9.16 7.49
C ASP A 95 -13.62 8.14 8.64
N TYR A 96 -13.96 6.90 8.32
CA TYR A 96 -13.95 5.82 9.30
C TYR A 96 -12.54 5.51 9.80
N PHE A 97 -11.56 5.45 8.89
CA PHE A 97 -10.17 5.14 9.24
C PHE A 97 -9.58 6.15 10.22
N LYS A 98 -9.93 7.44 10.07
CA LYS A 98 -9.57 8.53 11.01
C LYS A 98 -10.15 8.37 12.41
N THR A 99 -11.19 7.56 12.60
CA THR A 99 -11.73 7.26 13.94
C THR A 99 -10.90 6.24 14.70
N ILE A 100 -10.00 5.52 14.02
CA ILE A 100 -9.21 4.42 14.59
C ILE A 100 -7.73 4.79 14.66
N PHE A 101 -7.20 5.44 13.60
CA PHE A 101 -5.80 5.74 13.43
C PHE A 101 -5.54 7.24 13.29
N LYS A 102 -4.30 7.64 13.51
CA LYS A 102 -3.83 8.96 13.13
C LYS A 102 -3.60 8.98 11.62
N VAL A 103 -4.47 9.67 10.87
CA VAL A 103 -4.48 9.65 9.41
C VAL A 103 -4.42 11.05 8.83
N GLU A 104 -3.48 11.28 7.95
CA GLU A 104 -3.51 12.38 6.99
C GLU A 104 -3.87 11.82 5.61
N TYR A 105 -4.77 12.49 4.88
CA TYR A 105 -5.24 12.04 3.57
C TYR A 105 -5.13 13.15 2.54
N ILE A 106 -4.47 12.84 1.45
CA ILE A 106 -4.25 13.74 0.31
C ILE A 106 -4.99 13.18 -0.90
N LYS A 107 -6.13 13.79 -1.21
CA LYS A 107 -6.92 13.45 -2.39
C LYS A 107 -6.33 14.07 -3.64
N GLY A 108 -6.07 13.27 -4.67
CA GLY A 108 -5.64 13.72 -5.98
C GLY A 108 -4.71 12.75 -6.69
N ASN A 109 -4.38 13.09 -7.92
CA ASN A 109 -3.42 12.32 -8.70
C ASN A 109 -2.03 12.41 -8.08
N SER A 110 -1.43 11.28 -7.71
CA SER A 110 -0.12 11.18 -7.06
C SER A 110 0.99 11.87 -7.86
N ASN A 111 0.96 11.80 -9.18
CA ASN A 111 1.90 12.53 -10.05
C ASN A 111 1.87 14.06 -9.87
N LYS A 112 0.80 14.60 -9.26
CA LYS A 112 0.65 16.04 -9.00
C LYS A 112 0.78 16.36 -7.52
N THR A 113 0.23 15.52 -6.66
CA THR A 113 0.16 15.78 -5.21
C THR A 113 1.46 15.42 -4.49
N LEU A 114 2.09 14.29 -4.82
CA LEU A 114 3.37 13.91 -4.22
C LEU A 114 4.48 14.94 -4.45
N PRO A 115 4.73 15.46 -5.68
CA PRO A 115 5.82 16.41 -5.89
C PRO A 115 5.71 17.68 -5.05
N ILE A 116 4.51 18.20 -4.85
CA ILE A 116 4.27 19.47 -4.15
C ILE A 116 4.04 19.33 -2.64
N TYR A 117 3.79 18.10 -2.16
CA TYR A 117 3.62 17.87 -0.73
C TYR A 117 4.92 18.09 0.01
N ASN A 118 4.86 18.89 1.08
CA ASN A 118 6.02 19.17 1.92
C ASN A 118 6.24 18.06 2.94
N ALA A 119 7.26 17.22 2.72
CA ALA A 119 7.63 16.17 3.65
C ALA A 119 8.22 16.78 4.93
N THR A 120 7.50 16.62 6.05
CA THR A 120 7.93 17.14 7.37
C THR A 120 8.51 16.05 8.27
N LYS A 121 8.37 14.78 7.88
CA LYS A 121 8.95 13.61 8.57
C LYS A 121 9.18 12.47 7.58
N THR A 122 9.92 11.47 8.03
CA THR A 122 10.08 10.18 7.33
C THR A 122 9.05 9.16 7.83
N TYR A 123 8.85 8.10 7.05
CA TYR A 123 7.95 6.98 7.36
C TYR A 123 8.73 5.68 7.40
N ASP A 124 8.34 4.75 8.28
CA ASP A 124 9.01 3.46 8.41
C ASP A 124 8.74 2.57 7.19
N LEU A 125 7.52 2.67 6.64
CA LEU A 125 7.10 1.92 5.46
C LEU A 125 6.47 2.85 4.43
N ILE A 126 6.90 2.72 3.18
CA ILE A 126 6.26 3.31 2.01
C ILE A 126 5.66 2.17 1.20
N HIS A 127 4.36 2.21 0.93
CA HIS A 127 3.63 1.23 0.14
C HIS A 127 3.11 1.86 -1.16
N ILE A 128 3.57 1.34 -2.30
CA ILE A 128 3.14 1.78 -3.63
C ILE A 128 2.15 0.76 -4.19
N ASP A 129 0.87 1.11 -4.15
CA ASP A 129 -0.27 0.31 -4.62
C ASP A 129 -1.28 1.20 -5.39
N GLY A 130 -0.75 2.17 -6.14
CA GLY A 130 -1.52 3.16 -6.89
C GLY A 130 -1.78 2.75 -8.33
N GLY A 131 -1.46 3.66 -9.27
CA GLY A 131 -1.68 3.41 -10.69
C GLY A 131 -0.70 2.41 -11.28
N HIS A 132 -1.20 1.38 -11.96
CA HIS A 132 -0.43 0.27 -12.56
C HIS A 132 0.32 0.64 -13.87
N GLY A 133 0.37 1.92 -14.24
CA GLY A 133 1.16 2.41 -15.37
C GLY A 133 2.63 2.55 -14.99
N VAL A 134 3.55 2.13 -15.87
CA VAL A 134 5.01 2.19 -15.61
C VAL A 134 5.44 3.60 -15.20
N VAL A 135 5.02 4.62 -15.94
CA VAL A 135 5.38 6.03 -15.67
C VAL A 135 4.82 6.50 -14.32
N THR A 136 3.58 6.10 -13.99
CA THR A 136 2.97 6.47 -12.69
C THR A 136 3.71 5.81 -11.54
N CYS A 137 3.96 4.51 -11.62
CA CYS A 137 4.68 3.76 -10.60
C CYS A 137 6.11 4.30 -10.41
N GLU A 138 6.85 4.57 -11.51
CA GLU A 138 8.19 5.18 -11.43
C GLU A 138 8.16 6.55 -10.75
N ASN A 139 7.20 7.40 -11.11
CA ASN A 139 7.04 8.71 -10.49
C ASN A 139 6.67 8.61 -9.00
N ASP A 140 5.77 7.69 -8.64
CA ASP A 140 5.37 7.48 -7.24
C ASP A 140 6.59 7.05 -6.41
N ILE A 141 7.35 6.06 -6.89
CA ILE A 141 8.59 5.62 -6.22
C ILE A 141 9.59 6.78 -6.08
N ARG A 142 9.89 7.51 -7.17
CA ARG A 142 10.87 8.61 -7.13
C ARG A 142 10.43 9.75 -6.21
N ASN A 143 9.15 10.14 -6.25
CA ASN A 143 8.62 11.22 -5.44
C ASN A 143 8.50 10.84 -3.95
N CYS A 144 8.35 9.56 -3.64
CA CYS A 144 8.28 9.08 -2.26
C CYS A 144 9.65 9.05 -1.57
N LYS A 145 10.78 9.09 -2.30
CA LYS A 145 12.13 9.11 -1.69
C LYS A 145 12.31 10.20 -0.63
N LYS A 146 11.70 11.36 -0.79
CA LYS A 146 11.78 12.48 0.19
C LYS A 146 11.11 12.17 1.55
N PHE A 147 10.32 11.09 1.64
CA PHE A 147 9.70 10.62 2.87
C PHE A 147 10.45 9.42 3.48
N ALA A 148 11.55 9.00 2.86
CA ALA A 148 12.36 7.90 3.33
C ALA A 148 13.49 8.39 4.25
N GLY A 149 13.71 7.66 5.33
CA GLY A 149 14.93 7.68 6.14
C GLY A 149 15.81 6.48 5.80
N GLU A 150 16.89 6.30 6.55
CA GLU A 150 17.88 5.23 6.33
C GLU A 150 17.27 3.83 6.39
N ASP A 151 16.34 3.59 7.33
CA ASP A 151 15.72 2.27 7.55
C ASP A 151 14.34 2.14 6.88
N THR A 152 13.92 3.09 6.06
CA THR A 152 12.59 3.06 5.44
C THR A 152 12.48 1.91 4.45
N LEU A 153 11.49 1.05 4.66
CA LEU A 153 11.12 0.00 3.73
C LEU A 153 10.21 0.54 2.62
N LEU A 154 10.46 0.14 1.39
CA LEU A 154 9.60 0.43 0.24
C LEU A 154 8.99 -0.87 -0.27
N LEU A 155 7.69 -1.05 -0.07
CA LEU A 155 6.91 -2.16 -0.62
C LEU A 155 6.24 -1.72 -1.91
N VAL A 156 6.46 -2.45 -2.99
CA VAL A 156 5.79 -2.20 -4.28
C VAL A 156 4.90 -3.38 -4.61
N ASP A 157 3.58 -3.10 -4.79
CA ASP A 157 2.60 -4.11 -5.21
C ASP A 157 2.60 -4.28 -6.74
N ASP A 158 1.83 -5.25 -7.22
CA ASP A 158 1.67 -5.58 -8.64
C ASP A 158 2.97 -6.01 -9.37
N ALA A 159 3.99 -6.43 -8.63
CA ALA A 159 5.23 -6.96 -9.20
C ALA A 159 5.01 -8.23 -10.06
N ASN A 160 3.81 -8.82 -10.07
CA ASN A 160 3.41 -9.87 -11.00
C ASN A 160 3.29 -9.38 -12.45
N PHE A 161 3.11 -8.09 -12.69
CA PHE A 161 3.11 -7.52 -14.05
C PHE A 161 4.54 -7.36 -14.57
N LYS A 162 4.86 -8.02 -15.69
CA LYS A 162 6.22 -7.97 -16.27
C LYS A 162 6.77 -6.55 -16.43
N ARG A 163 5.92 -5.62 -16.90
CA ARG A 163 6.30 -4.22 -17.09
C ARG A 163 6.77 -3.51 -15.82
N LEU A 164 6.16 -3.85 -14.67
CA LEU A 164 6.57 -3.28 -13.39
C LEU A 164 7.82 -3.97 -12.84
N ARG A 165 7.96 -5.29 -13.03
CA ARG A 165 9.23 -5.97 -12.72
C ARG A 165 10.40 -5.37 -13.50
N ASP A 166 10.25 -5.19 -14.81
CA ASP A 166 11.29 -4.61 -15.68
C ASP A 166 11.67 -3.19 -15.20
N LEU A 167 10.68 -2.39 -14.75
CA LEU A 167 10.92 -1.08 -14.13
C LEU A 167 11.74 -1.20 -12.85
N LEU A 168 11.33 -2.08 -11.93
CA LEU A 168 11.99 -2.26 -10.64
C LEU A 168 13.43 -2.78 -10.83
N ASP A 169 13.63 -3.74 -11.74
CA ASP A 169 14.97 -4.25 -12.10
C ASP A 169 15.87 -3.14 -12.67
N LYS A 170 15.30 -2.24 -13.50
CA LYS A 170 16.00 -1.04 -14.00
C LYS A 170 16.39 -0.11 -12.84
N MET A 171 15.47 0.17 -11.90
CA MET A 171 15.76 1.06 -10.78
C MET A 171 16.82 0.51 -9.82
N VAL A 172 16.90 -0.82 -9.67
CA VAL A 172 18.00 -1.50 -8.96
C VAL A 172 19.31 -1.38 -9.73
N ALA A 173 19.30 -1.59 -11.06
CA ALA A 173 20.49 -1.44 -11.90
C ALA A 173 21.01 0.02 -11.96
N GLU A 174 20.15 1.00 -11.75
CA GLU A 174 20.50 2.43 -11.63
C GLU A 174 20.99 2.82 -10.21
N GLU A 175 21.10 1.86 -9.29
CA GLU A 175 21.46 2.10 -7.89
C GLU A 175 20.52 3.13 -7.19
N PHE A 176 19.26 3.20 -7.64
CA PHE A 176 18.23 4.04 -7.01
C PHE A 176 17.51 3.29 -5.90
N LEU A 177 17.38 1.96 -6.05
CA LEU A 177 16.80 1.04 -5.09
C LEU A 177 17.77 -0.13 -4.83
N GLU A 178 17.79 -0.59 -3.59
CA GLU A 178 18.36 -1.87 -3.18
C GLU A 178 17.23 -2.82 -2.81
N GLU A 179 17.21 -4.02 -3.43
CA GLU A 179 16.18 -5.02 -3.12
C GLU A 179 16.53 -5.76 -1.84
N ILE A 180 15.54 -5.87 -0.94
CA ILE A 180 15.66 -6.54 0.35
C ILE A 180 15.03 -7.93 0.26
N GLU A 181 15.79 -8.96 0.68
CA GLU A 181 15.25 -10.31 0.81
C GLU A 181 14.16 -10.34 1.89
N MET A 182 12.94 -10.64 1.46
CA MET A 182 11.74 -10.61 2.34
C MET A 182 11.89 -11.52 3.56
N GLU A 183 12.55 -12.67 3.38
CA GLU A 183 12.78 -13.67 4.42
C GLU A 183 13.64 -13.14 5.58
N CYS A 184 14.55 -12.21 5.33
CA CYS A 184 15.37 -11.57 6.36
C CYS A 184 14.53 -10.81 7.41
N LEU A 185 13.33 -10.38 7.02
CA LEU A 185 12.37 -9.70 7.90
C LEU A 185 11.24 -10.65 8.37
N GLY A 186 11.35 -11.95 8.09
CA GLY A 186 10.32 -12.93 8.39
C GLY A 186 9.05 -12.77 7.52
N LEU A 187 9.21 -12.16 6.34
CA LEU A 187 8.18 -12.06 5.32
C LEU A 187 8.28 -13.26 4.36
N GLU A 188 7.23 -13.51 3.61
CA GLU A 188 7.16 -14.63 2.66
C GLU A 188 7.28 -14.11 1.23
N THR A 189 8.14 -14.75 0.43
CA THR A 189 8.23 -14.45 -1.01
C THR A 189 6.89 -14.65 -1.70
N THR A 190 6.48 -13.67 -2.46
CA THR A 190 5.26 -13.68 -3.28
C THR A 190 5.53 -12.98 -4.62
N LYS A 191 4.81 -13.40 -5.66
CA LYS A 191 4.94 -12.75 -6.96
C LYS A 191 4.34 -11.34 -7.02
N PHE A 192 3.53 -10.94 -6.04
CA PHE A 192 2.84 -9.66 -6.06
C PHE A 192 3.66 -8.53 -5.47
N HIS A 193 4.43 -8.80 -4.41
CA HIS A 193 5.21 -7.80 -3.71
C HIS A 193 6.70 -7.94 -3.99
N ARG A 194 7.38 -6.80 -4.11
CA ARG A 194 8.84 -6.68 -3.96
C ARG A 194 9.17 -5.62 -2.92
N LEU A 195 10.22 -5.85 -2.16
CA LEU A 195 10.63 -5.01 -1.05
C LEU A 195 12.00 -4.39 -1.32
N PHE A 196 12.14 -3.10 -1.03
CA PHE A 196 13.35 -2.34 -1.30
C PHE A 196 13.69 -1.38 -0.16
N GLN A 197 14.91 -0.83 -0.25
CA GLN A 197 15.31 0.43 0.37
C GLN A 197 15.79 1.40 -0.70
N TYR A 198 15.77 2.70 -0.39
CA TYR A 198 16.35 3.72 -1.28
C TYR A 198 17.87 3.79 -1.03
N CYS A 199 18.64 3.81 -2.13
CA CYS A 199 20.09 4.07 -2.06
C CYS A 199 20.40 5.55 -1.82
#